data_9401788135b465d7f246dba046ea116b
#
_entry.id   9401788135b465d7f246dba046ea116b
#
_cell.length_a   1.000
_cell.length_b   1.000
_cell.length_c   1.000
_cell.angle_alpha   90.00
_cell.angle_beta   90.00
_cell.angle_gamma   90.00
#
_symmetry.space_group_name_H-M   'P 1'
#
loop_
_entity.id
_entity.type
_entity.pdbx_description
1 polymer ?
#
loop_
_entity_poly.entity_id
_entity_poly.type
_entity_poly.pdbx_seq_one_letter_code
_entity_poly.pdbx_strand_id
1 'polypeptide(L)'
;MSGLADCQVIGRWRIVGSDTWDRDYLDLVEPAFINIDPGGRGELAFGVVNASLDLEYSQTVVFFTFEGSDEGDEVSGSGTAELQEDGTLEIAFYLGDEAILNAKREGSSTPC
;
A
#
# COMPACT_ATOMS: atom_id res chain seq x y z
N MET A 1 4.36 -3.89 -24.78
CA MET A 1 4.56 -4.03 -24.10
C MET A 1 3.84 -3.73 -23.08
N SER A 2 3.94 -3.88 -22.27
CA SER A 2 3.10 -3.72 -21.36
C SER A 2 3.26 -2.56 -20.54
N GLY A 3 2.29 -1.87 -20.17
CA GLY A 3 2.39 -0.81 -19.24
C GLY A 3 2.81 -1.26 -17.88
N LEU A 4 2.66 -2.53 -17.62
CA LEU A 4 3.03 -3.05 -16.36
C LEU A 4 4.51 -2.93 -16.14
N ALA A 5 5.28 -3.13 -17.15
CA ALA A 5 6.72 -3.04 -17.02
C ALA A 5 7.16 -1.61 -16.71
N ASP A 6 6.32 -0.63 -17.00
CA ASP A 6 6.67 0.75 -16.75
C ASP A 6 6.13 1.28 -15.45
N CYS A 7 5.40 0.49 -14.70
CA CYS A 7 4.84 0.96 -13.45
C CYS A 7 5.92 1.02 -12.39
N GLN A 8 6.19 2.20 -11.88
CA GLN A 8 7.26 2.39 -10.92
C GLN A 8 6.83 2.09 -9.49
N VAL A 9 5.58 1.76 -9.29
CA VAL A 9 5.05 1.49 -7.96
C VAL A 9 5.15 0.01 -7.61
N ILE A 10 5.41 -0.85 -8.58
CA ILE A 10 5.51 -2.28 -8.32
C ILE A 10 6.66 -2.56 -7.36
N GLY A 11 6.42 -3.37 -6.36
CA GLY A 11 7.42 -3.75 -5.37
C GLY A 11 6.86 -3.77 -3.97
N ARG A 12 7.73 -3.95 -3.01
CA ARG A 12 7.33 -3.98 -1.61
C ARG A 12 7.73 -2.68 -0.95
N TRP A 13 6.80 -2.11 -0.21
CA TRP A 13 6.99 -0.81 0.42
C TRP A 13 6.73 -0.94 1.91
N ARG A 14 7.61 -0.36 2.72
CA ARG A 14 7.44 -0.34 4.16
C ARG A 14 6.67 0.90 4.53
N ILE A 15 5.59 0.75 5.26
CA ILE A 15 4.79 1.87 5.71
C ILE A 15 5.48 2.49 6.91
N VAL A 16 5.84 3.77 6.83
CA VAL A 16 6.62 4.42 7.86
C VAL A 16 5.87 5.52 8.58
N GLY A 17 4.68 5.85 8.16
CA GLY A 17 3.90 6.87 8.84
C GLY A 17 2.49 6.96 8.31
N SER A 18 1.67 7.75 8.99
CA SER A 18 0.28 7.98 8.60
C SER A 18 -0.17 9.29 9.21
N ASP A 19 -1.19 9.91 8.60
CA ASP A 19 -1.81 11.08 9.19
C ASP A 19 -2.97 10.67 10.09
N THR A 20 -3.27 9.37 10.15
CA THR A 20 -4.42 8.87 10.90
C THR A 20 -4.00 8.04 12.10
N TRP A 21 -2.94 7.26 11.98
CA TRP A 21 -2.51 6.35 13.03
C TRP A 21 -1.07 6.61 13.45
N ASP A 22 -0.74 6.29 14.71
CA ASP A 22 0.63 6.41 15.19
C ASP A 22 1.47 5.28 14.67
N ARG A 23 2.77 5.49 14.62
CA ARG A 23 3.68 4.44 14.19
C ARG A 23 3.59 3.20 15.07
N ASP A 24 3.35 3.40 16.37
CA ASP A 24 3.21 2.25 17.27
C ASP A 24 2.04 1.39 16.85
N TYR A 25 0.94 2.01 16.41
CA TYR A 25 -0.19 1.23 15.95
C TYR A 25 0.13 0.55 14.64
N LEU A 26 0.81 1.24 13.72
CA LEU A 26 1.07 0.68 12.39
C LEU A 26 1.87 -0.62 12.49
N ASP A 27 2.84 -0.66 13.40
CA ASP A 27 3.69 -1.82 13.54
C ASP A 27 3.27 -2.73 14.69
N LEU A 28 2.02 -2.65 15.10
CA LEU A 28 1.54 -3.34 16.30
C LEU A 28 1.73 -4.86 16.26
N VAL A 29 1.40 -5.49 15.17
CA VAL A 29 1.50 -6.94 15.07
C VAL A 29 2.78 -7.31 14.33
N GLU A 30 3.06 -6.64 13.25
CA GLU A 30 4.26 -6.88 12.47
C GLU A 30 4.55 -5.61 11.68
N PRO A 31 5.73 -5.48 11.10
CA PRO A 31 6.02 -4.26 10.36
C PRO A 31 5.01 -3.99 9.27
N ALA A 32 4.48 -2.77 9.25
CA ALA A 32 3.45 -2.41 8.29
C ALA A 32 4.02 -2.33 6.89
N PHE A 33 3.29 -2.83 5.91
CA PHE A 33 3.78 -2.83 4.53
C PHE A 33 2.64 -2.84 3.52
N ILE A 34 2.97 -2.46 2.29
CA ILE A 34 2.10 -2.71 1.16
C ILE A 34 2.97 -3.35 0.08
N ASN A 35 2.48 -4.43 -0.50
CA ASN A 35 3.17 -5.16 -1.53
C ASN A 35 2.38 -5.03 -2.81
N ILE A 36 2.99 -4.54 -3.88
CA ILE A 36 2.32 -4.32 -5.15
C ILE A 36 2.97 -5.24 -6.17
N ASP A 37 2.30 -6.35 -6.48
CA ASP A 37 2.83 -7.35 -7.37
C ASP A 37 2.51 -7.02 -8.81
N PRO A 38 3.28 -7.51 -9.75
CA PRO A 38 3.00 -7.24 -11.16
C PRO A 38 1.82 -8.03 -11.73
N GLY A 39 1.28 -8.96 -10.99
CA GLY A 39 0.20 -9.79 -11.50
C GLY A 39 -1.22 -9.30 -11.24
N GLY A 40 -1.39 -8.06 -10.81
CA GLY A 40 -2.72 -7.52 -10.55
C GLY A 40 -3.18 -7.71 -9.13
N ARG A 41 -2.34 -8.24 -8.27
CA ARG A 41 -2.68 -8.49 -6.88
C ARG A 41 -1.67 -7.88 -5.95
N GLY A 42 -2.07 -7.63 -4.74
CA GLY A 42 -1.17 -7.11 -3.73
C GLY A 42 -1.68 -7.38 -2.35
N GLU A 43 -0.96 -6.87 -1.35
CA GLU A 43 -1.32 -7.03 0.05
C GLU A 43 -1.03 -5.76 0.80
N LEU A 44 -1.87 -5.46 1.79
CA LEU A 44 -1.66 -4.32 2.65
C LEU A 44 -1.84 -4.81 4.08
N ALA A 45 -0.89 -4.50 4.94
CA ALA A 45 -0.99 -4.86 6.35
C ALA A 45 -0.47 -3.74 7.22
N PHE A 46 -1.23 -3.33 8.20
CA PHE A 46 -0.77 -2.36 9.19
C PHE A 46 -1.65 -2.51 10.43
N GLY A 47 -1.06 -2.32 11.62
CA GLY A 47 -1.80 -2.49 12.85
C GLY A 47 -2.42 -3.87 12.90
N VAL A 48 -3.72 -3.92 13.08
CA VAL A 48 -4.45 -5.18 13.08
C VAL A 48 -5.19 -5.40 11.77
N VAL A 49 -4.92 -4.57 10.77
CA VAL A 49 -5.61 -4.64 9.47
C VAL A 49 -4.80 -5.48 8.51
N ASN A 50 -5.45 -6.38 7.82
CA ASN A 50 -4.85 -7.17 6.76
C ASN A 50 -5.81 -7.19 5.58
N ALA A 51 -5.34 -6.89 4.41
CA ALA A 51 -6.19 -6.82 3.25
C ALA A 51 -5.49 -7.33 2.00
N SER A 52 -6.27 -7.93 1.11
CA SER A 52 -5.81 -8.29 -0.21
C SER A 52 -6.21 -7.19 -1.17
N LEU A 53 -5.39 -6.94 -2.14
CA LEU A 53 -5.61 -5.85 -3.08
C LEU A 53 -5.78 -6.37 -4.50
N ASP A 54 -6.70 -5.74 -5.24
CA ASP A 54 -6.79 -5.92 -6.68
C ASP A 54 -6.29 -4.62 -7.28
N LEU A 55 -5.34 -4.70 -8.17
CA LEU A 55 -4.59 -3.55 -8.63
C LEU A 55 -4.85 -3.20 -10.09
N GLU A 56 -4.87 -1.88 -10.35
CA GLU A 56 -4.88 -1.36 -11.72
C GLU A 56 -3.71 -0.42 -11.82
N TYR A 57 -2.84 -0.63 -12.79
CA TYR A 57 -1.58 0.08 -12.84
C TYR A 57 -1.59 1.27 -13.77
N SER A 58 -0.92 2.33 -13.36
CA SER A 58 -0.56 3.43 -14.22
C SER A 58 0.94 3.63 -14.02
N GLN A 59 1.54 4.65 -14.59
CA GLN A 59 2.98 4.80 -14.51
C GLN A 59 3.49 5.08 -13.11
N THR A 60 2.86 5.99 -12.41
CA THR A 60 3.29 6.38 -11.06
C THR A 60 2.17 6.24 -10.04
N VAL A 61 1.04 5.69 -10.41
CA VAL A 61 -0.11 5.54 -9.53
C VAL A 61 -0.68 4.15 -9.71
N VAL A 62 -1.08 3.53 -8.65
CA VAL A 62 -1.81 2.27 -8.71
C VAL A 62 -3.14 2.50 -8.05
N PHE A 63 -4.22 2.16 -8.74
CA PHE A 63 -5.55 2.21 -8.17
C PHE A 63 -5.86 0.81 -7.64
N PHE A 64 -6.47 0.72 -6.48
CA PHE A 64 -6.75 -0.60 -5.94
C PHE A 64 -8.09 -0.66 -5.23
N THR A 65 -8.64 -1.86 -5.17
CA THR A 65 -9.73 -2.15 -4.26
C THR A 65 -9.16 -3.13 -3.23
N PHE A 66 -9.67 -3.08 -2.02
CA PHE A 66 -9.17 -3.96 -0.98
C PHE A 66 -10.28 -4.70 -0.28
N GLU A 67 -9.94 -5.86 0.24
CA GLU A 67 -10.87 -6.69 0.95
C GLU A 67 -10.08 -7.37 2.03
N GLY A 68 -10.49 -7.27 3.26
CA GLY A 68 -9.72 -7.87 4.34
C GLY A 68 -10.42 -7.79 5.67
N SER A 69 -9.65 -7.72 6.73
CA SER A 69 -10.21 -7.67 8.06
C SER A 69 -9.49 -6.64 8.93
N ASP A 70 -10.24 -6.06 9.86
CA ASP A 70 -9.74 -5.11 10.82
C ASP A 70 -10.20 -5.66 12.17
N GLU A 71 -9.30 -6.33 12.86
CA GLU A 71 -9.60 -6.93 14.15
C GLU A 71 -10.76 -7.91 14.07
N GLY A 72 -10.84 -8.66 13.00
CA GLY A 72 -11.91 -9.63 12.86
C GLY A 72 -13.13 -9.13 12.12
N ASP A 73 -13.24 -7.82 11.92
CA ASP A 73 -14.37 -7.28 11.17
C ASP A 73 -13.99 -7.21 9.70
N GLU A 74 -14.89 -7.60 8.84
CA GLU A 74 -14.64 -7.54 7.40
C GLU A 74 -14.64 -6.10 6.94
N VAL A 75 -13.66 -5.72 6.15
CA VAL A 75 -13.59 -4.38 5.60
C VAL A 75 -13.30 -4.46 4.11
N SER A 76 -13.76 -3.48 3.38
CA SER A 76 -13.48 -3.40 1.96
C SER A 76 -13.57 -1.94 1.51
N GLY A 77 -12.99 -1.65 0.40
CA GLY A 77 -13.02 -0.28 -0.11
C GLY A 77 -12.06 -0.13 -1.27
N SER A 78 -11.67 1.10 -1.52
CA SER A 78 -10.76 1.39 -2.62
C SER A 78 -9.80 2.50 -2.24
N GLY A 79 -8.75 2.63 -3.00
CA GLY A 79 -7.76 3.66 -2.75
C GLY A 79 -6.76 3.77 -3.88
N THR A 80 -5.74 4.57 -3.64
CA THR A 80 -4.66 4.77 -4.59
C THR A 80 -3.32 4.74 -3.88
N ALA A 81 -2.30 4.31 -4.59
CA ALA A 81 -0.93 4.38 -4.12
C ALA A 81 -0.16 5.18 -5.16
N GLU A 82 0.34 6.32 -4.77
CA GLU A 82 0.97 7.25 -5.72
C GLU A 82 2.42 7.50 -5.37
N LEU A 83 3.29 7.37 -6.35
CA LEU A 83 4.71 7.62 -6.16
C LEU A 83 4.95 9.12 -6.08
N GLN A 84 5.65 9.55 -5.06
CA GLN A 84 5.93 10.96 -4.84
C GLN A 84 7.28 11.34 -5.44
N GLU A 85 7.53 12.62 -5.56
CA GLU A 85 8.76 13.10 -6.15
C GLU A 85 10.00 12.71 -5.37
N ASP A 86 9.87 12.51 -4.08
CA ASP A 86 11.01 12.16 -3.25
C ASP A 86 11.23 10.65 -3.18
N GLY A 87 10.48 9.89 -3.95
CA GLY A 87 10.64 8.43 -3.97
C GLY A 87 9.79 7.69 -2.96
N THR A 88 9.02 8.40 -2.16
CA THR A 88 8.11 7.72 -1.23
C THR A 88 6.79 7.41 -1.91
N LEU A 89 5.99 6.60 -1.27
CA LEU A 89 4.68 6.22 -1.79
C LEU A 89 3.62 6.75 -0.85
N GLU A 90 2.62 7.45 -1.41
CA GLU A 90 1.51 7.91 -0.60
C GLU A 90 0.32 7.02 -0.90
N ILE A 91 -0.24 6.42 0.13
CA ILE A 91 -1.36 5.49 -0.02
C ILE A 91 -2.58 6.16 0.60
N ALA A 92 -3.58 6.42 -0.21
CA ALA A 92 -4.82 7.06 0.26
C ALA A 92 -5.97 6.10 0.06
N PHE A 93 -6.77 5.90 1.07
CA PHE A 93 -7.89 4.96 0.98
C PHE A 93 -8.95 5.32 2.00
N TYR A 94 -10.09 4.67 1.90
CA TYR A 94 -11.18 4.89 2.85
C TYR A 94 -11.39 3.65 3.69
N LEU A 95 -11.35 3.82 5.00
CA LEU A 95 -11.65 2.75 5.95
C LEU A 95 -12.52 3.42 7.00
N GLY A 96 -13.80 3.65 6.64
CA GLY A 96 -14.66 4.48 7.45
C GLY A 96 -14.47 5.93 7.08
N ASP A 97 -13.27 6.44 7.29
CA ASP A 97 -12.90 7.80 6.91
C ASP A 97 -11.66 7.72 6.03
N GLU A 98 -11.36 8.80 5.38
CA GLU A 98 -10.18 8.86 4.54
C GLU A 98 -8.92 8.73 5.39
N ALA A 99 -8.00 7.90 4.95
CA ALA A 99 -6.75 7.67 5.65
C ALA A 99 -5.58 7.75 4.67
N ILE A 100 -4.47 8.29 5.14
CA ILE A 100 -3.26 8.40 4.32
C ILE A 100 -2.13 7.67 5.03
N LEU A 101 -1.42 6.84 4.28
CA LEU A 101 -0.23 6.16 4.77
C LEU A 101 0.95 6.60 3.91
N ASN A 102 2.11 6.67 4.52
CA ASN A 102 3.34 7.00 3.80
C ASN A 102 4.29 5.83 3.87
N ALA A 103 4.88 5.47 2.75
CA ALA A 103 5.72 4.28 2.68
C ALA A 103 7.01 4.58 1.93
N LYS A 104 8.04 3.80 2.22
CA LYS A 104 9.31 3.87 1.52
C LYS A 104 9.60 2.51 0.92
N ARG A 105 10.31 2.51 -0.19
CA ARG A 105 10.65 1.24 -0.83
C ARG A 105 11.53 0.43 0.11
N GLU A 106 11.11 -0.82 0.29
CA GLU A 106 11.81 -1.63 1.22
C GLU A 106 13.05 -2.22 0.62
N GLY A 107 14.11 -2.25 1.41
CA GLY A 107 15.23 -2.93 1.15
C GLY A 107 16.00 -2.67 0.08
N SER A 108 15.94 -3.02 -0.86
CA SER A 108 16.90 -3.08 -1.52
C SER A 108 17.22 -2.21 -2.36
N SER A 109 18.11 -2.01 -2.47
CA SER A 109 18.78 -1.31 -3.32
C SER A 109 18.72 -1.82 -4.62
N THR A 110 18.04 -2.71 -4.93
CA THR A 110 18.12 -3.24 -6.18
C THR A 110 17.53 -2.38 -7.10
N PRO A 111 18.17 -1.99 -8.00
CA PRO A 111 17.74 -1.06 -8.85
C PRO A 111 16.92 -1.75 -9.73
N CYS A 112 16.34 -2.18 -9.94
CA CYS A 112 15.69 -2.70 -10.91
C CYS A 112 15.51 -2.22 -11.89
#